data_24a080833a8977e9745e49d7c4f2ee47
#
_entry.id   24a080833a8977e9745e49d7c4f2ee47
#
_cell.length_a   1.000
_cell.length_b   1.000
_cell.length_c   1.000
_cell.angle_alpha   90.00
_cell.angle_beta   90.00
_cell.angle_gamma   90.00
#
_symmetry.space_group_name_H-M   'P 1'
#
loop_
_entity.id
_entity.type
_entity.pdbx_description
1 polymer ?
#
loop_
_entity_poly.entity_id
_entity_poly.type
_entity_poly.pdbx_seq_one_letter_code
_entity_poly.pdbx_strand_id
1 'polypeptide(L)'
;MESRSKSFYLLVSGLCLCGSAATAQSNSTDPRTVLPAACIAPSELTGGLDFTPDSSYLRLNSAGNEAYTAIDGERMKRLVEQQAEIARRYRQAGNQYWGRIIGTSADRETADWMMDQLRQSAVEDVRLDFIPLPSQWLPQSWQLTVEVDGEASELTSAWPAYGSIGTSGVGEKLELIDVGLGMATDFQGRNVRGKAVVLHSIATSSTVFNSVRRIGALERAEEAGAAAIFIVLELPGNLQTAFYDVGTSVPTFSIGSEDGALLQSLLTDAAMTESVEVDMQMKVNYIEGLNTSSVRGEVPAASPDAEKIIIVAHRDAYFEGAADNASGVATALELMHYFAQIPKAERKRTVEIIGTPGHHNIARTGFSWLYDNRESILDNAVLLINAEHTAHALIDRFGDDLCSTNSTGPFSWRINGSNKLAGVTLQTFDEFGIPRWAETGGPVGEIMTIADLVPSIVLMHAGVLLHTNIETTEAIPAASLAATTRAYAKIIEQVNSMSLLELTQRNKK
;
A
#
# COMPACT_ATOMS: atom_id res chain seq x y z
N MET A 1 -32.70 -9.28 64.10
CA MET A 1 -33.60 -8.49 63.25
C MET A 1 -33.05 -8.56 61.85
N GLU A 2 -33.66 -9.43 61.05
CA GLU A 2 -33.30 -9.77 59.69
C GLU A 2 -33.81 -8.69 58.73
N SER A 3 -33.01 -8.34 57.72
CA SER A 3 -33.52 -7.75 56.50
C SER A 3 -32.88 -8.45 55.30
N ARG A 4 -33.69 -9.24 54.65
CA ARG A 4 -33.39 -9.98 53.43
C ARG A 4 -33.37 -9.03 52.22
N SER A 5 -32.24 -8.99 51.52
CA SER A 5 -32.12 -8.39 50.18
C SER A 5 -32.59 -9.45 49.17
N LYS A 6 -33.63 -9.15 48.40
CA LYS A 6 -34.10 -9.97 47.25
C LYS A 6 -33.35 -9.50 46.01
N SER A 7 -32.53 -10.39 45.49
CA SER A 7 -31.99 -10.25 44.13
C SER A 7 -33.10 -10.59 43.10
N PHE A 8 -33.42 -9.65 42.25
CA PHE A 8 -34.24 -9.85 41.06
C PHE A 8 -33.33 -10.31 39.91
N TYR A 9 -33.50 -11.57 39.49
CA TYR A 9 -32.98 -12.02 38.21
C TYR A 9 -34.03 -11.70 37.15
N LEU A 10 -33.70 -10.78 36.23
CA LEU A 10 -34.45 -10.60 35.01
C LEU A 10 -33.94 -11.66 34.01
N LEU A 11 -34.77 -12.63 33.70
CA LEU A 11 -34.60 -13.49 32.53
C LEU A 11 -35.00 -12.65 31.29
N VAL A 12 -34.04 -12.22 30.51
CA VAL A 12 -34.27 -11.72 29.16
C VAL A 12 -34.26 -12.94 28.23
N SER A 13 -35.42 -13.36 27.83
CA SER A 13 -35.62 -14.37 26.78
C SER A 13 -35.30 -13.67 25.44
N GLY A 14 -34.07 -13.75 24.98
CA GLY A 14 -33.71 -13.35 23.64
C GLY A 14 -34.32 -14.31 22.63
N LEU A 15 -35.33 -13.87 21.87
CA LEU A 15 -35.68 -14.48 20.59
C LEU A 15 -34.50 -14.27 19.63
N CYS A 16 -33.69 -15.30 19.40
CA CYS A 16 -32.86 -15.40 18.23
C CYS A 16 -33.76 -15.47 16.99
N LEU A 17 -34.03 -14.37 16.37
CA LEU A 17 -34.39 -14.32 14.96
C LEU A 17 -33.11 -14.64 14.17
N CYS A 18 -32.85 -15.92 13.94
CA CYS A 18 -31.97 -16.37 12.87
C CYS A 18 -32.61 -15.95 11.56
N GLY A 19 -32.36 -14.69 11.16
CA GLY A 19 -32.39 -14.32 9.76
C GLY A 19 -31.27 -15.12 9.10
N SER A 20 -31.65 -16.17 8.34
CA SER A 20 -30.77 -16.81 7.39
C SER A 20 -30.32 -15.74 6.43
N ALA A 21 -29.19 -15.09 6.73
CA ALA A 21 -28.37 -14.50 5.69
C ALA A 21 -28.05 -15.68 4.78
N ALA A 22 -28.69 -15.72 3.62
CA ALA A 22 -28.25 -16.58 2.54
C ALA A 22 -26.80 -16.16 2.29
N THR A 23 -25.87 -16.95 2.80
CA THR A 23 -24.50 -16.96 2.32
C THR A 23 -24.64 -17.29 0.85
N ALA A 24 -24.66 -16.28 0.02
CA ALA A 24 -24.33 -16.43 -1.38
C ALA A 24 -22.88 -16.93 -1.37
N GLN A 25 -22.70 -18.24 -1.29
CA GLN A 25 -21.48 -18.88 -1.75
C GLN A 25 -21.37 -18.45 -3.21
N SER A 26 -20.65 -17.35 -3.43
CA SER A 26 -20.21 -17.01 -4.76
C SER A 26 -19.22 -18.11 -5.14
N ASN A 27 -19.68 -19.08 -5.93
CA ASN A 27 -18.82 -19.95 -6.73
C ASN A 27 -18.13 -19.11 -7.83
N SER A 28 -17.63 -17.96 -7.46
CA SER A 28 -16.81 -17.13 -8.31
C SER A 28 -15.39 -17.66 -8.15
N THR A 29 -14.93 -18.31 -9.20
CA THR A 29 -13.50 -18.55 -9.46
C THR A 29 -12.75 -17.24 -9.72
N ASP A 30 -13.36 -16.11 -9.44
CA ASP A 30 -12.73 -14.80 -9.48
C ASP A 30 -11.91 -14.64 -8.18
N PRO A 31 -10.58 -14.68 -8.28
CA PRO A 31 -9.72 -14.56 -7.11
C PRO A 31 -9.64 -13.13 -6.55
N ARG A 32 -10.51 -12.23 -7.00
CA ARG A 32 -10.74 -10.96 -6.33
C ARG A 32 -11.56 -11.24 -5.09
N THR A 33 -10.90 -11.34 -3.95
CA THR A 33 -11.59 -11.19 -2.68
C THR A 33 -11.98 -9.72 -2.61
N VAL A 34 -13.18 -9.41 -3.07
CA VAL A 34 -13.73 -8.05 -3.00
C VAL A 34 -13.98 -7.78 -1.53
N LEU A 35 -13.53 -6.63 -1.03
CA LEU A 35 -13.96 -6.14 0.27
C LEU A 35 -15.50 -6.15 0.27
N PRO A 36 -16.15 -6.77 1.26
CA PRO A 36 -17.60 -6.75 1.33
C PRO A 36 -18.05 -5.28 1.31
N ALA A 37 -19.05 -4.99 0.49
CA ALA A 37 -19.65 -3.68 0.41
C ALA A 37 -19.97 -3.19 1.83
N ALA A 38 -19.42 -2.03 2.19
CA ALA A 38 -19.48 -1.36 3.46
C ALA A 38 -20.19 -2.13 4.59
N CYS A 39 -19.41 -2.68 5.51
CA CYS A 39 -19.99 -3.10 6.78
C CYS A 39 -20.51 -1.84 7.48
N ILE A 40 -21.79 -1.64 7.41
CA ILE A 40 -22.46 -0.67 8.28
C ILE A 40 -22.48 -1.35 9.65
N ALA A 41 -21.70 -0.81 10.60
CA ALA A 41 -21.85 -1.27 11.98
C ALA A 41 -23.34 -1.18 12.35
N PRO A 42 -23.96 -2.24 12.84
CA PRO A 42 -25.36 -2.19 13.23
C PRO A 42 -25.58 -1.01 14.17
N SER A 43 -26.55 -0.16 13.89
CA SER A 43 -26.88 1.01 14.71
C SER A 43 -27.13 0.64 16.19
N GLU A 44 -27.45 -0.60 16.44
CA GLU A 44 -27.61 -1.23 17.75
C GLU A 44 -26.31 -1.31 18.56
N LEU A 45 -25.13 -1.44 17.90
CA LEU A 45 -23.83 -1.49 18.56
C LEU A 45 -23.25 -0.11 18.85
N THR A 46 -23.72 0.91 18.15
CA THR A 46 -23.13 2.23 18.16
C THR A 46 -23.92 3.25 18.95
N GLY A 47 -25.04 2.83 19.56
CA GLY A 47 -25.89 3.72 20.35
C GLY A 47 -26.53 4.84 19.52
N GLY A 48 -26.72 4.61 18.23
CA GLY A 48 -27.33 5.59 17.33
C GLY A 48 -26.32 6.56 16.72
N LEU A 49 -25.02 6.28 16.75
CA LEU A 49 -24.04 7.02 15.98
C LEU A 49 -24.39 6.87 14.49
N ASP A 50 -24.63 8.00 13.85
CA ASP A 50 -24.91 8.04 12.42
C ASP A 50 -23.58 7.84 11.66
N PHE A 51 -23.39 6.63 11.12
CA PHE A 51 -22.29 6.32 10.20
C PHE A 51 -22.61 6.70 8.76
N THR A 52 -23.42 7.72 8.55
CA THR A 52 -23.44 8.34 7.23
C THR A 52 -22.01 8.69 6.86
N PRO A 53 -21.61 8.42 5.60
CA PRO A 53 -20.27 8.77 5.14
C PRO A 53 -19.95 10.19 5.57
N ASP A 54 -18.90 10.37 6.37
CA ASP A 54 -18.50 11.71 6.78
C ASP A 54 -18.02 12.45 5.53
N SER A 55 -18.96 13.09 4.87
CA SER A 55 -18.68 14.01 3.77
C SER A 55 -18.07 15.33 4.26
N SER A 56 -17.74 15.43 5.55
CA SER A 56 -17.19 16.66 6.13
C SER A 56 -15.87 17.08 5.50
N TYR A 57 -15.03 16.14 5.05
CA TYR A 57 -13.84 16.43 4.25
C TYR A 57 -14.15 16.79 2.79
N LEU A 58 -15.39 16.67 2.37
CA LEU A 58 -15.84 17.22 1.08
C LEU A 58 -16.20 18.70 1.17
N ARG A 59 -16.03 19.33 2.32
CA ARG A 59 -16.38 20.73 2.50
C ARG A 59 -15.49 21.62 1.65
N LEU A 60 -15.95 21.87 0.44
CA LEU A 60 -15.55 23.02 -0.37
C LEU A 60 -16.03 24.35 0.24
N ASN A 61 -16.31 24.37 1.53
CA ASN A 61 -17.16 25.37 2.20
C ASN A 61 -16.42 26.62 2.63
N SER A 62 -15.14 26.78 2.32
CA SER A 62 -14.52 28.08 2.49
C SER A 62 -14.65 28.90 1.21
N ALA A 63 -15.14 30.13 1.33
CA ALA A 63 -15.12 31.09 0.24
C ALA A 63 -13.69 31.17 -0.35
N GLY A 64 -13.58 31.00 -1.67
CA GLY A 64 -12.30 31.01 -2.37
C GLY A 64 -11.76 29.61 -2.81
N ASN A 65 -12.51 28.53 -2.56
CA ASN A 65 -12.14 27.17 -2.98
C ASN A 65 -12.93 26.68 -4.22
N GLU A 66 -13.76 27.53 -4.80
CA GLU A 66 -14.64 27.17 -5.92
C GLU A 66 -13.85 26.67 -7.15
N ALA A 67 -12.65 27.23 -7.39
CA ALA A 67 -11.80 26.83 -8.52
C ALA A 67 -11.38 25.35 -8.41
N TYR A 68 -11.18 24.84 -7.21
CA TYR A 68 -10.75 23.45 -7.00
C TYR A 68 -11.87 22.43 -7.21
N THR A 69 -13.11 22.85 -7.44
CA THR A 69 -14.21 21.94 -7.84
C THR A 69 -13.95 21.27 -9.18
N ALA A 70 -13.09 21.86 -10.02
CA ALA A 70 -12.66 21.27 -11.29
C ALA A 70 -11.88 19.96 -11.09
N ILE A 71 -11.29 19.75 -9.91
CA ILE A 71 -10.62 18.50 -9.53
C ILE A 71 -11.70 17.47 -9.19
N ASP A 72 -11.82 16.44 -10.04
CA ASP A 72 -12.92 15.48 -10.02
C ASP A 72 -12.44 14.11 -9.50
N GLY A 73 -12.88 13.75 -8.30
CA GLY A 73 -12.55 12.49 -7.64
C GLY A 73 -12.99 11.25 -8.42
N GLU A 74 -14.14 11.32 -9.13
CA GLU A 74 -14.61 10.20 -9.95
C GLU A 74 -13.75 10.03 -11.21
N ARG A 75 -13.26 11.10 -11.81
CA ARG A 75 -12.25 11.01 -12.88
C ARG A 75 -10.97 10.37 -12.37
N MET A 76 -10.50 10.79 -11.21
CA MET A 76 -9.31 10.23 -10.57
C MET A 76 -9.49 8.74 -10.24
N LYS A 77 -10.66 8.33 -9.72
CA LYS A 77 -10.96 6.92 -9.46
C LYS A 77 -10.92 6.08 -10.74
N ARG A 78 -11.38 6.62 -11.87
CA ARG A 78 -11.21 5.95 -13.17
C ARG A 78 -9.74 5.80 -13.58
N LEU A 79 -8.86 6.75 -13.24
CA LEU A 79 -7.41 6.60 -13.47
C LEU A 79 -6.80 5.51 -12.57
N VAL A 80 -7.26 5.37 -11.34
CA VAL A 80 -6.89 4.25 -10.45
C VAL A 80 -7.32 2.92 -11.07
N GLU A 81 -8.58 2.82 -11.53
CA GLU A 81 -9.14 1.62 -12.14
C GLU A 81 -8.37 1.19 -13.41
N GLN A 82 -7.98 2.15 -14.26
CA GLN A 82 -7.19 1.86 -15.45
C GLN A 82 -5.83 1.22 -15.11
N GLN A 83 -5.18 1.67 -14.05
CA GLN A 83 -3.92 1.09 -13.58
C GLN A 83 -4.12 -0.30 -12.97
N ALA A 84 -5.17 -0.49 -12.18
CA ALA A 84 -5.56 -1.80 -11.65
C ALA A 84 -5.85 -2.79 -12.78
N GLU A 85 -6.49 -2.34 -13.87
CA GLU A 85 -6.78 -3.17 -15.04
C GLU A 85 -5.49 -3.62 -15.77
N ILE A 86 -4.43 -2.82 -15.80
CA ILE A 86 -3.12 -3.25 -16.33
C ILE A 86 -2.59 -4.42 -15.50
N ALA A 87 -2.65 -4.32 -14.18
CA ALA A 87 -2.21 -5.40 -13.29
C ALA A 87 -3.05 -6.67 -13.46
N ARG A 88 -4.38 -6.55 -13.59
CA ARG A 88 -5.29 -7.68 -13.84
C ARG A 88 -5.01 -8.37 -15.17
N ARG A 89 -4.78 -7.62 -16.26
CA ARG A 89 -4.41 -8.20 -17.57
C ARG A 89 -3.10 -8.97 -17.50
N TYR A 90 -2.10 -8.43 -16.78
CA TYR A 90 -0.83 -9.11 -16.57
C TYR A 90 -1.02 -10.46 -15.84
N ARG A 91 -1.87 -10.49 -14.81
CA ARG A 91 -2.27 -11.73 -14.13
C ARG A 91 -2.99 -12.69 -15.07
N GLN A 92 -3.99 -12.22 -15.82
CA GLN A 92 -4.78 -13.04 -16.75
C GLN A 92 -3.93 -13.66 -17.88
N ALA A 93 -2.78 -13.05 -18.20
CA ALA A 93 -1.78 -13.62 -19.10
C ALA A 93 -0.98 -14.80 -18.50
N GLY A 94 -1.33 -15.25 -17.27
CA GLY A 94 -0.73 -16.42 -16.61
C GLY A 94 0.41 -16.10 -15.67
N ASN A 95 0.61 -14.83 -15.32
CA ASN A 95 1.67 -14.44 -14.39
C ASN A 95 1.17 -14.59 -12.93
N GLN A 96 1.66 -15.62 -12.24
CA GLN A 96 1.28 -15.88 -10.84
C GLN A 96 1.77 -14.76 -9.90
N TYR A 97 2.99 -14.24 -10.11
CA TYR A 97 3.50 -13.05 -9.45
C TYR A 97 3.10 -11.82 -10.25
N TRP A 98 2.06 -11.14 -9.80
CA TRP A 98 1.38 -10.14 -10.60
C TRP A 98 1.26 -8.77 -9.91
N GLY A 99 1.06 -7.76 -10.75
CA GLY A 99 1.01 -6.35 -10.41
C GLY A 99 1.59 -5.53 -11.56
N ARG A 100 1.89 -4.28 -11.30
CA ARG A 100 2.68 -3.44 -12.19
C ARG A 100 4.16 -3.60 -11.89
N ILE A 101 4.63 -4.85 -12.02
CA ILE A 101 5.97 -5.28 -11.58
C ILE A 101 7.04 -4.72 -12.51
N ILE A 102 8.07 -4.09 -11.93
CA ILE A 102 9.19 -3.48 -12.65
C ILE A 102 9.87 -4.45 -13.63
N GLY A 103 10.22 -3.95 -14.82
CA GLY A 103 10.89 -4.71 -15.87
C GLY A 103 10.01 -5.66 -16.66
N THR A 104 8.70 -5.75 -16.32
CA THR A 104 7.73 -6.60 -17.02
C THR A 104 6.97 -5.85 -18.11
N SER A 105 6.07 -6.56 -18.82
CA SER A 105 5.15 -5.91 -19.77
C SER A 105 4.18 -4.94 -19.07
N ALA A 106 3.76 -5.24 -17.84
CA ALA A 106 2.89 -4.35 -17.05
C ALA A 106 3.58 -3.04 -16.67
N ASP A 107 4.87 -3.07 -16.34
CA ASP A 107 5.68 -1.87 -16.12
C ASP A 107 5.70 -0.96 -17.35
N ARG A 108 6.00 -1.53 -18.51
CA ARG A 108 6.04 -0.79 -19.78
C ARG A 108 4.67 -0.23 -20.15
N GLU A 109 3.62 -1.06 -20.05
CA GLU A 109 2.25 -0.63 -20.34
C GLU A 109 1.82 0.51 -19.45
N THR A 110 2.20 0.48 -18.16
CA THR A 110 1.91 1.56 -17.22
C THR A 110 2.65 2.85 -17.58
N ALA A 111 3.90 2.76 -18.03
CA ALA A 111 4.65 3.93 -18.48
C ALA A 111 4.03 4.56 -19.73
N ASP A 112 3.68 3.74 -20.72
CA ASP A 112 3.03 4.18 -21.97
C ASP A 112 1.67 4.81 -21.67
N TRP A 113 0.85 4.17 -20.82
CA TRP A 113 -0.43 4.68 -20.37
C TRP A 113 -0.29 6.06 -19.66
N MET A 114 0.69 6.19 -18.76
CA MET A 114 0.91 7.44 -18.05
C MET A 114 1.31 8.58 -19.01
N MET A 115 2.18 8.30 -19.98
CA MET A 115 2.52 9.28 -21.04
C MET A 115 1.28 9.73 -21.83
N ASP A 116 0.40 8.79 -22.16
CA ASP A 116 -0.81 9.11 -22.92
C ASP A 116 -1.77 9.96 -22.10
N GLN A 117 -1.92 9.73 -20.79
CA GLN A 117 -2.70 10.59 -19.90
C GLN A 117 -2.14 12.03 -19.84
N LEU A 118 -0.81 12.17 -19.74
CA LEU A 118 -0.16 13.48 -19.75
C LEU A 118 -0.37 14.22 -21.06
N ARG A 119 -0.22 13.54 -22.22
CA ARG A 119 -0.46 14.15 -23.54
C ARG A 119 -1.91 14.59 -23.72
N GLN A 120 -2.88 13.78 -23.27
CA GLN A 120 -4.30 14.13 -23.29
C GLN A 120 -4.61 15.36 -22.43
N SER A 121 -3.83 15.60 -21.39
CA SER A 121 -3.95 16.78 -20.51
C SER A 121 -3.18 18.01 -21.01
N ALA A 122 -2.67 18.00 -22.24
CA ALA A 122 -1.87 19.07 -22.83
C ALA A 122 -0.58 19.41 -22.00
N VAL A 123 0.00 18.41 -21.35
CA VAL A 123 1.30 18.51 -20.69
C VAL A 123 2.38 18.53 -21.76
N GLU A 124 3.38 19.42 -21.61
CA GLU A 124 4.49 19.57 -22.54
C GLU A 124 5.68 18.68 -22.13
N ASP A 125 6.64 18.47 -23.01
CA ASP A 125 7.89 17.70 -22.80
C ASP A 125 7.68 16.30 -22.18
N VAL A 126 6.61 15.60 -22.63
CA VAL A 126 6.31 14.26 -22.15
C VAL A 126 7.30 13.26 -22.73
N ARG A 127 8.10 12.63 -21.85
CA ARG A 127 9.21 11.75 -22.23
C ARG A 127 9.43 10.60 -21.26
N LEU A 128 10.21 9.62 -21.71
CA LEU A 128 10.73 8.51 -20.90
C LEU A 128 12.24 8.71 -20.67
N ASP A 129 12.66 8.66 -19.43
CA ASP A 129 14.06 8.52 -19.05
C ASP A 129 14.34 7.04 -18.78
N PHE A 130 15.03 6.37 -19.71
CA PHE A 130 15.30 4.93 -19.63
C PHE A 130 16.34 4.62 -18.52
N ILE A 131 16.06 3.55 -17.78
CA ILE A 131 16.86 3.10 -16.65
C ILE A 131 17.19 1.62 -16.85
N PRO A 132 18.48 1.25 -17.01
CA PRO A 132 18.88 -0.14 -17.02
C PRO A 132 18.66 -0.75 -15.62
N LEU A 133 18.14 -1.97 -15.57
CA LEU A 133 17.86 -2.66 -14.32
C LEU A 133 19.02 -3.58 -13.97
N PRO A 134 19.39 -3.67 -12.67
CA PRO A 134 20.16 -4.80 -12.20
C PRO A 134 19.39 -6.09 -12.40
N SER A 135 20.03 -7.23 -12.15
CA SER A 135 19.36 -8.54 -12.18
C SER A 135 18.07 -8.51 -11.35
N GLN A 136 16.94 -8.84 -11.98
CA GLN A 136 15.62 -8.80 -11.33
C GLN A 136 15.20 -10.17 -10.85
N TRP A 137 14.87 -10.28 -9.57
CA TRP A 137 14.25 -11.44 -8.98
C TRP A 137 12.78 -11.51 -9.41
N LEU A 138 12.41 -12.60 -10.10
CA LEU A 138 11.03 -12.86 -10.51
C LEU A 138 10.67 -14.32 -10.27
N PRO A 139 9.78 -14.63 -9.32
CA PRO A 139 9.27 -15.98 -9.14
C PRO A 139 8.36 -16.34 -10.32
N GLN A 140 8.58 -17.54 -10.85
CA GLN A 140 7.84 -18.05 -12.01
C GLN A 140 6.59 -18.81 -11.60
N SER A 141 6.76 -19.65 -10.58
CA SER A 141 5.69 -20.48 -10.04
C SER A 141 6.03 -20.92 -8.62
N TRP A 142 5.01 -21.13 -7.82
CA TRP A 142 5.13 -21.76 -6.50
C TRP A 142 3.85 -22.51 -6.17
N GLN A 143 3.99 -23.51 -5.34
CA GLN A 143 2.88 -24.27 -4.77
C GLN A 143 3.31 -24.83 -3.42
N LEU A 144 2.41 -24.71 -2.43
CA LEU A 144 2.56 -25.29 -1.12
C LEU A 144 1.33 -26.17 -0.86
N THR A 145 1.55 -27.42 -0.50
CA THR A 145 0.47 -28.36 -0.17
C THR A 145 0.74 -29.05 1.15
N VAL A 146 -0.30 -29.33 1.90
CA VAL A 146 -0.31 -30.16 3.09
C VAL A 146 -1.27 -31.32 2.91
N GLU A 147 -1.06 -32.42 3.62
CA GLU A 147 -2.00 -33.53 3.60
C GLU A 147 -3.09 -33.34 4.66
N VAL A 148 -4.33 -33.44 4.23
CA VAL A 148 -5.53 -33.36 5.10
C VAL A 148 -6.39 -34.59 4.81
N ASP A 149 -6.60 -35.45 5.80
CA ASP A 149 -7.40 -36.69 5.66
C ASP A 149 -6.96 -37.61 4.50
N GLY A 150 -5.66 -37.62 4.19
CA GLY A 150 -5.06 -38.40 3.10
C GLY A 150 -5.16 -37.78 1.71
N GLU A 151 -5.63 -36.53 1.61
CA GLU A 151 -5.69 -35.75 0.36
C GLU A 151 -4.81 -34.50 0.43
N ALA A 152 -4.17 -34.14 -0.69
CA ALA A 152 -3.37 -32.93 -0.76
C ALA A 152 -4.27 -31.69 -0.79
N SER A 153 -4.06 -30.76 0.15
CA SER A 153 -4.73 -29.47 0.24
C SER A 153 -3.72 -28.36 -0.05
N GLU A 154 -4.03 -27.47 -0.99
CA GLU A 154 -3.16 -26.35 -1.37
C GLU A 154 -3.36 -25.16 -0.43
N LEU A 155 -2.24 -24.56 0.02
CA LEU A 155 -2.24 -23.28 0.73
C LEU A 155 -2.34 -22.14 -0.30
N THR A 156 -3.56 -21.79 -0.68
CA THR A 156 -3.84 -20.91 -1.83
C THR A 156 -3.46 -19.46 -1.59
N SER A 157 -3.30 -19.05 -0.33
CA SER A 157 -2.85 -17.71 0.05
C SER A 157 -1.34 -17.54 0.02
N ALA A 158 -0.57 -18.64 -0.14
CA ALA A 158 0.88 -18.57 -0.12
C ALA A 158 1.41 -17.59 -1.17
N TRP A 159 2.24 -16.65 -0.72
CA TRP A 159 2.88 -15.66 -1.58
C TRP A 159 4.36 -15.53 -1.21
N PRO A 160 5.29 -15.67 -2.18
CA PRO A 160 6.72 -15.62 -1.88
C PRO A 160 7.13 -14.22 -1.42
N ALA A 161 7.89 -14.16 -0.33
CA ALA A 161 8.50 -12.91 0.08
C ALA A 161 9.52 -12.45 -0.97
N TYR A 162 9.57 -11.14 -1.24
CA TYR A 162 10.47 -10.60 -2.25
C TYR A 162 11.94 -10.95 -1.92
N GLY A 163 12.66 -11.40 -2.92
CA GLY A 163 14.07 -11.81 -2.78
C GLY A 163 14.28 -13.21 -2.22
N SER A 164 13.23 -13.93 -1.84
CA SER A 164 13.32 -15.30 -1.31
C SER A 164 13.96 -16.26 -2.32
N ILE A 165 14.75 -17.22 -1.84
CA ILE A 165 15.34 -18.25 -2.71
C ILE A 165 14.29 -19.29 -3.11
N GLY A 166 14.45 -19.87 -4.29
CA GLY A 166 13.63 -20.99 -4.77
C GLY A 166 14.04 -22.33 -4.16
N THR A 167 13.19 -23.34 -4.37
CA THR A 167 13.49 -24.73 -4.01
C THR A 167 14.34 -25.42 -5.08
N SER A 168 14.92 -26.56 -4.74
CA SER A 168 15.73 -27.40 -5.65
C SER A 168 14.82 -28.19 -6.61
N GLY A 169 14.29 -27.60 -7.64
CA GLY A 169 13.70 -28.19 -8.87
C GLY A 169 12.67 -29.35 -8.79
N VAL A 170 12.65 -30.15 -7.73
CA VAL A 170 11.75 -31.32 -7.53
C VAL A 170 10.77 -31.17 -6.37
N GLY A 171 10.71 -29.98 -5.77
CA GLY A 171 9.97 -29.79 -4.52
C GLY A 171 10.73 -30.29 -3.29
N GLU A 172 10.34 -29.78 -2.16
CA GLU A 172 10.92 -30.13 -0.87
C GLU A 172 9.80 -30.47 0.11
N LYS A 173 9.89 -31.66 0.71
CA LYS A 173 9.03 -32.04 1.81
C LYS A 173 9.71 -31.70 3.12
N LEU A 174 9.09 -30.86 3.92
CA LEU A 174 9.62 -30.37 5.18
C LEU A 174 8.60 -30.60 6.30
N GLU A 175 9.08 -31.12 7.43
CA GLU A 175 8.28 -31.14 8.65
C GLU A 175 7.97 -29.71 9.11
N LEU A 176 6.71 -29.44 9.45
CA LEU A 176 6.25 -28.16 9.97
C LEU A 176 6.46 -28.06 11.48
N ILE A 177 6.82 -26.87 11.94
CA ILE A 177 6.88 -26.55 13.36
C ILE A 177 6.36 -25.14 13.62
N ASP A 178 5.36 -25.02 14.50
CA ASP A 178 4.86 -23.73 14.95
C ASP A 178 5.75 -23.16 16.05
N VAL A 179 6.19 -21.90 15.87
CA VAL A 179 6.98 -21.15 16.86
C VAL A 179 6.28 -19.87 17.28
N GLY A 180 4.95 -19.81 17.15
CA GLY A 180 4.12 -18.71 17.63
C GLY A 180 4.53 -17.37 17.04
N LEU A 181 4.72 -16.36 17.89
CA LEU A 181 5.15 -15.03 17.45
C LEU A 181 6.64 -14.94 17.10
N GLY A 182 7.42 -16.01 17.34
CA GLY A 182 8.86 -16.02 17.07
C GLY A 182 9.68 -15.24 18.10
N MET A 183 9.20 -15.11 19.34
CA MET A 183 10.00 -14.58 20.45
C MET A 183 11.13 -15.56 20.81
N ALA A 184 12.19 -15.09 21.43
CA ALA A 184 13.31 -15.95 21.83
C ALA A 184 12.88 -17.16 22.68
N THR A 185 11.84 -16.99 23.50
CA THR A 185 11.25 -18.06 24.31
C THR A 185 10.52 -19.11 23.49
N ASP A 186 9.99 -18.77 22.34
CA ASP A 186 9.20 -19.65 21.47
C ASP A 186 10.09 -20.71 20.79
N PHE A 187 11.39 -20.46 20.67
CA PHE A 187 12.37 -21.40 20.14
C PHE A 187 12.97 -22.33 21.20
N GLN A 188 12.79 -22.02 22.51
CA GLN A 188 13.35 -22.84 23.57
C GLN A 188 12.73 -24.24 23.65
N GLY A 189 13.57 -25.26 23.59
CA GLY A 189 13.15 -26.66 23.64
C GLY A 189 12.52 -27.19 22.34
N ARG A 190 12.45 -26.40 21.27
CA ARG A 190 11.94 -26.79 19.96
C ARG A 190 13.09 -27.13 19.01
N ASN A 191 13.01 -28.26 18.34
CA ASN A 191 13.95 -28.62 17.29
C ASN A 191 13.49 -28.06 15.94
N VAL A 192 14.01 -26.90 15.57
CA VAL A 192 13.66 -26.17 14.35
C VAL A 192 14.52 -26.58 13.16
N ARG A 193 15.72 -27.16 13.44
CA ARG A 193 16.71 -27.42 12.40
C ARG A 193 16.18 -28.34 11.29
N GLY A 194 16.27 -27.86 10.05
CA GLY A 194 15.85 -28.57 8.85
C GLY A 194 14.33 -28.65 8.66
N LYS A 195 13.56 -27.86 9.39
CA LYS A 195 12.10 -27.83 9.32
C LYS A 195 11.58 -26.54 8.69
N ALA A 196 10.34 -26.55 8.22
CA ALA A 196 9.59 -25.35 7.88
C ALA A 196 8.96 -24.74 9.13
N VAL A 197 9.30 -23.50 9.41
CA VAL A 197 8.84 -22.77 10.60
C VAL A 197 7.59 -21.97 10.28
N VAL A 198 6.53 -22.12 11.09
CA VAL A 198 5.33 -21.29 11.04
C VAL A 198 5.46 -20.18 12.09
N LEU A 199 5.38 -18.94 11.66
CA LEU A 199 5.41 -17.71 12.46
C LEU A 199 4.09 -16.97 12.33
N HIS A 200 3.48 -16.61 13.45
CA HIS A 200 2.25 -15.80 13.47
C HIS A 200 2.59 -14.32 13.57
N SER A 201 2.09 -13.52 12.65
CA SER A 201 2.42 -12.12 12.51
C SER A 201 1.20 -11.22 12.64
N ILE A 202 1.27 -10.26 13.54
CA ILE A 202 0.23 -9.26 13.76
C ILE A 202 0.58 -8.01 12.98
N ALA A 203 -0.35 -7.54 12.11
CA ALA A 203 -0.23 -6.24 11.46
C ALA A 203 -0.26 -5.12 12.52
N THR A 204 0.72 -4.23 12.52
CA THR A 204 0.82 -3.14 13.50
C THR A 204 0.24 -1.82 13.00
N SER A 205 0.50 -1.44 11.77
CA SER A 205 -0.07 -0.26 11.10
C SER A 205 -0.44 -0.57 9.66
N SER A 206 0.21 -1.57 9.08
CA SER A 206 -0.09 -2.16 7.79
C SER A 206 0.47 -3.57 7.75
N THR A 207 0.14 -4.32 6.71
CA THR A 207 0.64 -5.69 6.49
C THR A 207 2.17 -5.75 6.43
N VAL A 208 2.82 -4.75 5.84
CA VAL A 208 4.29 -4.70 5.71
C VAL A 208 4.99 -4.30 7.00
N PHE A 209 4.30 -3.57 7.91
CA PHE A 209 4.78 -3.25 9.24
C PHE A 209 4.16 -4.19 10.27
N ASN A 210 4.65 -5.40 10.32
CA ASN A 210 4.11 -6.49 11.13
C ASN A 210 5.06 -6.90 12.27
N SER A 211 4.55 -7.70 13.22
CA SER A 211 5.27 -8.06 14.43
C SER A 211 6.53 -8.89 14.16
N VAL A 212 6.49 -9.84 13.23
CA VAL A 212 7.59 -10.77 12.91
C VAL A 212 8.85 -9.98 12.50
N ARG A 213 8.71 -8.99 11.64
CA ARG A 213 9.84 -8.14 11.21
C ARG A 213 10.38 -7.27 12.35
N ARG A 214 9.48 -6.73 13.19
CA ARG A 214 9.87 -5.79 14.26
C ARG A 214 10.62 -6.45 15.41
N ILE A 215 10.37 -7.72 15.66
CA ILE A 215 10.98 -8.43 16.80
C ILE A 215 12.18 -9.29 16.42
N GLY A 216 12.59 -9.32 15.15
CA GLY A 216 13.71 -10.13 14.67
C GLY A 216 13.42 -11.64 14.70
N ALA A 217 12.18 -12.06 14.37
CA ALA A 217 11.79 -13.48 14.42
C ALA A 217 12.35 -14.26 13.24
N LEU A 218 12.54 -13.60 12.08
CA LEU A 218 13.10 -14.21 10.88
C LEU A 218 14.56 -14.61 11.10
N GLU A 219 15.35 -13.70 11.62
CA GLU A 219 16.75 -13.93 11.95
C GLU A 219 16.90 -15.08 12.97
N ARG A 220 16.04 -15.13 13.98
CA ARG A 220 16.04 -16.23 14.96
C ARG A 220 15.66 -17.58 14.34
N ALA A 221 14.71 -17.61 13.41
CA ALA A 221 14.35 -18.84 12.72
C ALA A 221 15.52 -19.37 11.90
N GLU A 222 16.22 -18.52 11.16
CA GLU A 222 17.42 -18.90 10.41
C GLU A 222 18.57 -19.35 11.32
N GLU A 223 18.87 -18.61 12.39
CA GLU A 223 19.89 -18.98 13.38
C GLU A 223 19.60 -20.33 14.04
N ALA A 224 18.31 -20.66 14.25
CA ALA A 224 17.88 -21.95 14.73
C ALA A 224 17.99 -23.07 13.68
N GLY A 225 18.25 -22.71 12.41
CA GLY A 225 18.46 -23.63 11.30
C GLY A 225 17.18 -24.05 10.59
N ALA A 226 16.17 -23.19 10.54
CA ALA A 226 14.98 -23.40 9.71
C ALA A 226 15.36 -23.63 8.24
N ALA A 227 14.67 -24.53 7.56
CA ALA A 227 14.83 -24.79 6.13
C ALA A 227 13.86 -23.96 5.27
N ALA A 228 12.74 -23.53 5.84
CA ALA A 228 11.79 -22.60 5.24
C ALA A 228 11.06 -21.79 6.32
N ILE A 229 10.49 -20.66 5.95
CA ILE A 229 9.73 -19.79 6.87
C ILE A 229 8.38 -19.44 6.26
N PHE A 230 7.31 -19.70 7.00
CA PHE A 230 5.93 -19.31 6.66
C PHE A 230 5.44 -18.29 7.66
N ILE A 231 5.06 -17.11 7.16
CA ILE A 231 4.60 -15.99 7.96
C ILE A 231 3.08 -15.89 7.82
N VAL A 232 2.36 -16.42 8.78
CA VAL A 232 0.90 -16.30 8.84
C VAL A 232 0.54 -14.88 9.26
N LEU A 233 -0.14 -14.15 8.38
CA LEU A 233 -0.62 -12.80 8.70
C LEU A 233 -2.01 -12.88 9.33
N GLU A 234 -2.11 -12.48 10.61
CA GLU A 234 -3.32 -12.52 11.43
C GLU A 234 -4.32 -11.40 11.06
N LEU A 235 -4.78 -11.43 9.81
CA LEU A 235 -5.86 -10.58 9.30
C LEU A 235 -6.99 -11.47 8.79
N PRO A 236 -8.27 -11.10 9.00
CA PRO A 236 -9.40 -11.84 8.46
C PRO A 236 -9.30 -12.10 6.96
N GLY A 237 -9.72 -13.30 6.56
CA GLY A 237 -9.69 -13.77 5.18
C GLY A 237 -8.38 -14.47 4.79
N ASN A 238 -8.39 -15.16 3.64
CA ASN A 238 -7.23 -15.88 3.14
C ASN A 238 -6.39 -14.99 2.20
N LEU A 239 -5.81 -13.93 2.75
CA LEU A 239 -5.16 -12.87 1.97
C LEU A 239 -3.79 -13.30 1.45
N GLN A 240 -3.53 -13.01 0.16
CA GLN A 240 -2.16 -12.98 -0.38
C GLN A 240 -1.53 -11.63 -0.02
N THR A 241 -0.30 -11.66 0.49
CA THR A 241 0.40 -10.44 0.91
C THR A 241 1.83 -10.43 0.39
N ALA A 242 2.20 -9.39 -0.32
CA ALA A 242 3.57 -9.21 -0.77
C ALA A 242 4.39 -8.45 0.29
N PHE A 243 5.46 -9.08 0.78
CA PHE A 243 6.42 -8.41 1.65
C PHE A 243 7.58 -7.83 0.83
N TYR A 244 8.14 -6.72 1.30
CA TYR A 244 9.46 -6.29 0.88
C TYR A 244 10.51 -7.37 1.19
N ASP A 245 11.71 -7.21 0.63
CA ASP A 245 12.84 -8.05 0.95
C ASP A 245 12.95 -8.26 2.47
N VAL A 246 12.82 -9.52 2.87
CA VAL A 246 12.89 -9.94 4.28
C VAL A 246 14.30 -10.35 4.70
N GLY A 247 15.25 -10.40 3.75
CA GLY A 247 16.66 -10.67 4.00
C GLY A 247 16.96 -12.12 4.40
N THR A 248 16.03 -13.04 4.16
CA THR A 248 16.22 -14.47 4.50
C THR A 248 16.99 -15.23 3.43
N SER A 249 17.78 -16.22 3.85
CA SER A 249 18.54 -17.13 2.99
C SER A 249 17.81 -18.45 2.74
N VAL A 250 16.57 -18.59 3.19
CA VAL A 250 15.71 -19.78 3.02
C VAL A 250 14.42 -19.39 2.31
N PRO A 251 13.72 -20.35 1.66
CA PRO A 251 12.40 -20.09 1.09
C PRO A 251 11.45 -19.50 2.14
N THR A 252 10.89 -18.35 1.84
CA THR A 252 10.04 -17.60 2.76
C THR A 252 8.75 -17.17 2.06
N PHE A 253 7.62 -17.43 2.71
CA PHE A 253 6.28 -17.12 2.20
C PHE A 253 5.45 -16.38 3.24
N SER A 254 4.58 -15.48 2.77
CA SER A 254 3.42 -15.05 3.55
C SER A 254 2.28 -16.03 3.34
N ILE A 255 1.49 -16.25 4.38
CA ILE A 255 0.33 -17.13 4.40
C ILE A 255 -0.85 -16.36 4.99
N GLY A 256 -2.04 -16.46 4.39
CA GLY A 256 -3.27 -15.88 4.91
C GLY A 256 -3.78 -16.60 6.16
N SER A 257 -4.66 -15.96 6.91
CA SER A 257 -5.08 -16.47 8.22
C SER A 257 -5.89 -17.76 8.14
N GLU A 258 -6.64 -18.01 7.07
CA GLU A 258 -7.40 -19.26 6.93
C GLU A 258 -6.49 -20.46 6.68
N ASP A 259 -5.53 -20.33 5.75
CA ASP A 259 -4.48 -21.36 5.55
C ASP A 259 -3.62 -21.51 6.82
N GLY A 260 -3.32 -20.41 7.51
CA GLY A 260 -2.64 -20.42 8.80
C GLY A 260 -3.41 -21.20 9.88
N ALA A 261 -4.73 -21.01 9.97
CA ALA A 261 -5.58 -21.76 10.89
C ALA A 261 -5.62 -23.25 10.54
N LEU A 262 -5.63 -23.61 9.25
CA LEU A 262 -5.50 -24.99 8.81
C LEU A 262 -4.17 -25.61 9.30
N LEU A 263 -3.04 -24.91 9.09
CA LEU A 263 -1.73 -25.36 9.57
C LEU A 263 -1.72 -25.56 11.09
N GLN A 264 -2.30 -24.61 11.84
CA GLN A 264 -2.37 -24.68 13.30
C GLN A 264 -3.24 -25.87 13.77
N SER A 265 -4.36 -26.12 13.11
CA SER A 265 -5.22 -27.28 13.42
C SER A 265 -4.48 -28.58 13.21
N LEU A 266 -3.85 -28.78 12.04
CA LEU A 266 -3.07 -29.98 11.74
C LEU A 266 -1.93 -30.21 12.74
N LEU A 267 -1.20 -29.14 13.10
CA LEU A 267 -0.11 -29.23 14.09
C LEU A 267 -0.60 -29.54 15.50
N THR A 268 -1.80 -29.09 15.85
CA THR A 268 -2.42 -29.37 17.16
C THR A 268 -2.91 -30.81 17.22
N ASP A 269 -3.54 -31.31 16.20
CA ASP A 269 -4.10 -32.66 16.12
C ASP A 269 -2.98 -33.72 16.05
N ALA A 270 -1.91 -33.42 15.31
CA ALA A 270 -0.72 -34.29 15.19
C ALA A 270 0.21 -34.29 16.41
N ALA A 271 0.08 -33.32 17.33
CA ALA A 271 1.05 -33.09 18.43
C ALA A 271 1.34 -34.30 19.33
N MET A 272 0.59 -35.37 19.23
CA MET A 272 0.74 -36.58 20.06
C MET A 272 1.24 -37.82 19.29
N THR A 273 1.20 -37.86 17.95
CA THR A 273 1.42 -39.14 17.22
C THR A 273 2.12 -39.04 15.88
N GLU A 274 2.09 -37.90 15.15
CA GLU A 274 2.58 -37.80 13.77
C GLU A 274 3.20 -36.42 13.50
N SER A 275 4.12 -36.34 12.52
CA SER A 275 4.64 -35.08 12.01
C SER A 275 3.78 -34.59 10.85
N VAL A 276 3.47 -33.29 10.81
CA VAL A 276 2.85 -32.64 9.67
C VAL A 276 3.92 -32.19 8.70
N GLU A 277 3.77 -32.55 7.44
CA GLU A 277 4.71 -32.16 6.38
C GLU A 277 4.03 -31.20 5.38
N VAL A 278 4.83 -30.27 4.86
CA VAL A 278 4.48 -29.46 3.70
C VAL A 278 5.30 -29.92 2.50
N ASP A 279 4.65 -30.08 1.34
CA ASP A 279 5.32 -30.21 0.05
C ASP A 279 5.38 -28.81 -0.58
N MET A 280 6.59 -28.31 -0.76
CA MET A 280 6.84 -26.94 -1.20
C MET A 280 7.64 -26.95 -2.51
N GLN A 281 7.13 -26.23 -3.50
CA GLN A 281 7.81 -25.97 -4.76
C GLN A 281 7.85 -24.47 -5.01
N MET A 282 9.01 -23.94 -5.40
CA MET A 282 9.18 -22.55 -5.82
C MET A 282 10.27 -22.42 -6.86
N LYS A 283 9.90 -21.91 -8.02
CA LYS A 283 10.84 -21.62 -9.11
C LYS A 283 11.06 -20.11 -9.20
N VAL A 284 12.30 -19.69 -9.02
CA VAL A 284 12.72 -18.28 -9.13
C VAL A 284 13.67 -18.13 -10.31
N ASN A 285 13.48 -17.04 -11.06
CA ASN A 285 14.43 -16.60 -12.07
C ASN A 285 15.05 -15.26 -11.66
N TYR A 286 16.34 -15.14 -11.95
CA TYR A 286 17.05 -13.86 -11.93
C TYR A 286 17.27 -13.43 -13.38
N ILE A 287 16.59 -12.35 -13.81
CA ILE A 287 16.57 -11.92 -15.20
C ILE A 287 17.46 -10.70 -15.36
N GLU A 288 18.44 -10.80 -16.24
CA GLU A 288 19.37 -9.73 -16.59
C GLU A 288 18.97 -9.02 -17.88
N GLY A 289 19.50 -7.80 -18.08
CA GLY A 289 19.31 -7.05 -19.31
C GLY A 289 17.93 -6.41 -19.46
N LEU A 290 17.12 -6.41 -18.39
CA LEU A 290 15.86 -5.66 -18.35
C LEU A 290 16.12 -4.16 -18.21
N ASN A 291 15.15 -3.38 -18.63
CA ASN A 291 15.10 -1.95 -18.42
C ASN A 291 13.72 -1.50 -17.99
N THR A 292 13.66 -0.34 -17.43
CA THR A 292 12.45 0.40 -17.09
C THR A 292 12.61 1.86 -17.50
N SER A 293 11.71 2.73 -17.04
CA SER A 293 11.81 4.17 -17.33
C SER A 293 11.12 5.00 -16.26
N SER A 294 11.60 6.21 -16.00
CA SER A 294 10.79 7.26 -15.39
C SER A 294 9.99 7.98 -16.46
N VAL A 295 8.75 8.33 -16.15
CA VAL A 295 7.87 9.14 -17.01
C VAL A 295 7.95 10.58 -16.52
N ARG A 296 8.24 11.54 -17.42
CA ARG A 296 8.29 12.94 -17.06
C ARG A 296 7.42 13.79 -17.98
N GLY A 297 6.98 14.93 -17.47
CA GLY A 297 6.25 15.92 -18.24
C GLY A 297 6.15 17.24 -17.49
N GLU A 298 5.89 18.33 -18.20
CA GLU A 298 5.90 19.67 -17.63
C GLU A 298 4.66 20.47 -18.04
N VAL A 299 4.16 21.26 -17.11
CA VAL A 299 3.25 22.38 -17.35
C VAL A 299 4.09 23.64 -17.18
N PRO A 300 4.66 24.19 -18.27
CA PRO A 300 5.64 25.26 -18.17
C PRO A 300 5.04 26.58 -17.73
N ALA A 301 5.81 27.36 -16.96
CA ALA A 301 5.49 28.71 -16.56
C ALA A 301 5.48 29.69 -17.74
N ALA A 302 5.06 30.94 -17.46
CA ALA A 302 5.15 32.05 -18.42
C ALA A 302 6.60 32.38 -18.82
N SER A 303 7.54 32.31 -17.85
CA SER A 303 8.98 32.50 -18.06
C SER A 303 9.70 31.18 -18.21
N PRO A 304 10.59 31.01 -19.18
CA PRO A 304 11.39 29.78 -19.32
C PRO A 304 12.39 29.56 -18.17
N ASP A 305 12.79 30.64 -17.49
CA ASP A 305 13.74 30.60 -16.36
C ASP A 305 13.03 30.52 -15.00
N ALA A 306 11.72 30.23 -14.99
CA ALA A 306 10.94 30.14 -13.76
C ALA A 306 11.41 28.96 -12.89
N GLU A 307 11.30 29.15 -11.57
CA GLU A 307 11.44 28.07 -10.60
C GLU A 307 10.39 26.99 -10.85
N LYS A 308 10.63 25.77 -10.35
CA LYS A 308 9.72 24.65 -10.55
C LYS A 308 9.28 23.98 -9.25
N ILE A 309 8.09 23.40 -9.32
CA ILE A 309 7.48 22.52 -8.30
C ILE A 309 7.43 21.15 -8.92
N ILE A 310 7.95 20.13 -8.21
CA ILE A 310 8.03 18.76 -8.71
C ILE A 310 7.09 17.87 -7.92
N ILE A 311 6.26 17.12 -8.64
CA ILE A 311 5.37 16.12 -8.08
C ILE A 311 5.93 14.75 -8.47
N VAL A 312 6.23 13.92 -7.46
CA VAL A 312 6.78 12.57 -7.67
C VAL A 312 5.76 11.54 -7.21
N ALA A 313 5.55 10.51 -8.04
CA ALA A 313 4.73 9.36 -7.73
C ALA A 313 5.38 8.10 -8.32
N HIS A 314 5.54 7.02 -7.54
CA HIS A 314 5.94 5.75 -8.14
C HIS A 314 4.75 5.06 -8.80
N ARG A 315 5.00 4.28 -9.85
CA ARG A 315 3.96 3.68 -10.69
C ARG A 315 3.91 2.16 -10.64
N ASP A 316 4.93 1.53 -10.06
CA ASP A 316 4.94 0.09 -9.81
C ASP A 316 4.06 -0.27 -8.61
N ALA A 317 3.59 -1.51 -8.58
CA ALA A 317 2.74 -2.02 -7.50
C ALA A 317 2.73 -3.54 -7.47
N TYR A 318 2.45 -4.10 -6.31
CA TYR A 318 1.97 -5.46 -6.16
C TYR A 318 0.44 -5.50 -6.36
N PHE A 319 -0.07 -6.60 -6.88
CA PHE A 319 -1.50 -6.81 -7.12
C PHE A 319 -2.12 -5.64 -7.92
N GLU A 320 -3.30 -5.18 -7.54
CA GLU A 320 -3.90 -3.98 -8.14
C GLU A 320 -3.18 -2.71 -7.68
N GLY A 321 -2.69 -2.68 -6.46
CA GLY A 321 -2.00 -1.54 -5.87
C GLY A 321 -2.78 -0.25 -6.03
N ALA A 322 -4.04 -0.27 -5.61
CA ALA A 322 -4.96 0.85 -5.82
C ALA A 322 -4.60 2.05 -4.95
N ALA A 323 -4.26 1.82 -3.67
CA ALA A 323 -3.69 2.86 -2.81
C ALA A 323 -2.21 3.04 -3.12
N ASP A 324 -1.47 1.94 -3.22
CA ASP A 324 -0.02 1.86 -3.43
C ASP A 324 0.36 1.42 -4.87
N ASN A 325 0.53 2.31 -5.84
CA ASN A 325 0.42 3.76 -5.72
C ASN A 325 -0.42 4.34 -6.87
N ALA A 326 -1.47 3.59 -7.31
CA ALA A 326 -2.34 4.11 -8.36
C ALA A 326 -3.05 5.40 -7.91
N SER A 327 -3.34 5.55 -6.59
CA SER A 327 -3.93 6.76 -6.04
C SER A 327 -2.99 7.98 -6.17
N GLY A 328 -1.70 7.79 -5.87
CA GLY A 328 -0.70 8.85 -6.00
C GLY A 328 -0.47 9.26 -7.45
N VAL A 329 -0.38 8.29 -8.38
CA VAL A 329 -0.29 8.57 -9.81
C VAL A 329 -1.52 9.34 -10.30
N ALA A 330 -2.73 8.94 -9.88
CA ALA A 330 -3.96 9.64 -10.24
C ALA A 330 -3.98 11.08 -9.70
N THR A 331 -3.50 11.29 -8.46
CA THR A 331 -3.33 12.63 -7.89
C THR A 331 -2.34 13.48 -8.68
N ALA A 332 -1.19 12.93 -9.03
CA ALA A 332 -0.18 13.63 -9.80
C ALA A 332 -0.68 14.02 -11.21
N LEU A 333 -1.32 13.07 -11.91
CA LEU A 333 -1.94 13.32 -13.23
C LEU A 333 -3.04 14.38 -13.17
N GLU A 334 -3.88 14.35 -12.16
CA GLU A 334 -4.96 15.32 -11.97
C GLU A 334 -4.42 16.72 -11.69
N LEU A 335 -3.36 16.84 -10.90
CA LEU A 335 -2.67 18.12 -10.68
C LEU A 335 -2.10 18.66 -11.99
N MET A 336 -1.46 17.82 -12.81
CA MET A 336 -0.96 18.23 -14.12
C MET A 336 -2.10 18.69 -15.03
N HIS A 337 -3.22 17.95 -15.05
CA HIS A 337 -4.41 18.34 -15.80
C HIS A 337 -4.95 19.71 -15.33
N TYR A 338 -5.11 19.91 -14.02
CA TYR A 338 -5.61 21.16 -13.44
C TYR A 338 -4.72 22.36 -13.81
N PHE A 339 -3.40 22.24 -13.60
CA PHE A 339 -2.48 23.34 -13.90
C PHE A 339 -2.32 23.63 -15.40
N ALA A 340 -2.51 22.62 -16.25
CA ALA A 340 -2.50 22.82 -17.71
C ALA A 340 -3.69 23.65 -18.20
N GLN A 341 -4.82 23.70 -17.46
CA GLN A 341 -5.96 24.57 -17.80
C GLN A 341 -5.74 26.06 -17.46
N ILE A 342 -4.78 26.36 -16.59
CA ILE A 342 -4.45 27.75 -16.27
C ILE A 342 -3.73 28.38 -17.49
N PRO A 343 -4.12 29.57 -17.96
CA PRO A 343 -3.43 30.22 -19.07
C PRO A 343 -1.93 30.37 -18.81
N LYS A 344 -1.09 30.03 -19.78
CA LYS A 344 0.39 30.01 -19.61
C LYS A 344 0.93 31.33 -19.05
N ALA A 345 0.34 32.47 -19.48
CA ALA A 345 0.73 33.80 -19.00
C ALA A 345 0.52 34.03 -17.49
N GLU A 346 -0.33 33.23 -16.85
CA GLU A 346 -0.65 33.31 -15.43
C GLU A 346 0.16 32.34 -14.58
N ARG A 347 0.86 31.37 -15.20
CA ARG A 347 1.66 30.35 -14.50
C ARG A 347 2.97 30.97 -14.02
N LYS A 348 3.14 31.06 -12.71
CA LYS A 348 4.35 31.67 -12.10
C LYS A 348 5.52 30.71 -12.03
N ARG A 349 5.25 29.42 -11.83
CA ARG A 349 6.24 28.35 -11.74
C ARG A 349 5.87 27.20 -12.67
N THR A 350 6.88 26.52 -13.17
CA THR A 350 6.69 25.27 -13.88
C THR A 350 6.26 24.19 -12.89
N VAL A 351 5.26 23.38 -13.25
CA VAL A 351 4.90 22.18 -12.51
C VAL A 351 5.38 20.97 -13.31
N GLU A 352 6.27 20.19 -12.72
CA GLU A 352 6.83 18.98 -13.32
C GLU A 352 6.30 17.74 -12.62
N ILE A 353 5.98 16.69 -13.39
CA ILE A 353 5.67 15.37 -12.87
C ILE A 353 6.81 14.40 -13.15
N ILE A 354 7.10 13.54 -12.18
CA ILE A 354 8.04 12.42 -12.31
C ILE A 354 7.33 11.15 -11.83
N GLY A 355 6.99 10.27 -12.77
CA GLY A 355 6.47 8.93 -12.50
C GLY A 355 7.62 7.94 -12.42
N THR A 356 8.07 7.59 -11.22
CA THR A 356 9.21 6.71 -10.98
C THR A 356 8.84 5.23 -11.07
N PRO A 357 9.77 4.35 -11.45
CA PRO A 357 9.59 2.91 -11.38
C PRO A 357 10.27 2.32 -10.14
N GLY A 358 9.87 1.10 -9.73
CA GLY A 358 10.69 0.26 -8.87
C GLY A 358 10.85 0.71 -7.43
N HIS A 359 9.78 1.19 -6.84
CA HIS A 359 9.67 1.40 -5.40
C HIS A 359 9.80 0.07 -4.63
N HIS A 360 9.25 -1.00 -5.19
CA HIS A 360 9.09 -2.32 -4.56
C HIS A 360 10.21 -3.32 -4.87
N ASN A 361 11.19 -2.99 -5.69
CA ASN A 361 12.28 -3.90 -5.99
C ASN A 361 13.47 -3.78 -5.01
N ILE A 362 14.34 -4.79 -4.95
CA ILE A 362 15.50 -4.82 -4.04
C ILE A 362 16.40 -3.59 -4.22
N ALA A 363 16.70 -3.24 -5.46
CA ALA A 363 17.56 -2.09 -5.77
C ALA A 363 16.89 -0.74 -5.51
N ARG A 364 15.58 -0.74 -5.23
CA ARG A 364 14.77 0.48 -5.07
C ARG A 364 15.09 1.50 -6.16
N THR A 365 14.91 1.07 -7.39
CA THR A 365 15.41 1.74 -8.60
C THR A 365 14.95 3.18 -8.70
N GLY A 366 13.70 3.49 -8.32
CA GLY A 366 13.18 4.86 -8.30
C GLY A 366 13.98 5.77 -7.37
N PHE A 367 14.23 5.32 -6.14
CA PHE A 367 15.01 6.08 -5.16
C PHE A 367 16.43 6.34 -5.60
N SER A 368 17.12 5.31 -6.13
CA SER A 368 18.48 5.42 -6.63
C SER A 368 18.55 6.38 -7.81
N TRP A 369 17.65 6.23 -8.78
CA TRP A 369 17.60 7.09 -9.94
C TRP A 369 17.33 8.56 -9.59
N LEU A 370 16.40 8.84 -8.67
CA LEU A 370 16.15 10.20 -8.17
C LEU A 370 17.40 10.80 -7.53
N TYR A 371 18.09 10.03 -6.69
CA TYR A 371 19.30 10.50 -6.01
C TYR A 371 20.47 10.72 -6.98
N ASP A 372 20.68 9.82 -7.92
CA ASP A 372 21.77 9.89 -8.88
C ASP A 372 21.59 11.06 -9.85
N ASN A 373 20.35 11.41 -10.18
CA ASN A 373 20.02 12.52 -11.08
C ASN A 373 19.59 13.80 -10.33
N ARG A 374 19.75 13.86 -9.01
CA ARG A 374 19.24 14.95 -8.17
C ARG A 374 19.69 16.34 -8.59
N GLU A 375 20.92 16.50 -9.08
CA GLU A 375 21.45 17.80 -9.50
C GLU A 375 20.63 18.37 -10.66
N SER A 376 20.32 17.55 -11.66
CA SER A 376 19.50 17.98 -12.81
C SER A 376 18.01 18.03 -12.50
N ILE A 377 17.51 17.12 -11.66
CA ILE A 377 16.09 17.08 -11.26
C ILE A 377 15.77 18.30 -10.39
N LEU A 378 16.61 18.60 -9.41
CA LEU A 378 16.37 19.67 -8.45
C LEU A 378 16.86 21.06 -8.91
N ASP A 379 17.43 21.15 -10.11
CA ASP A 379 17.80 22.45 -10.68
C ASP A 379 16.56 23.37 -10.76
N ASN A 380 16.66 24.55 -10.14
CA ASN A 380 15.55 25.50 -9.96
C ASN A 380 14.31 24.96 -9.22
N ALA A 381 14.39 23.81 -8.54
CA ALA A 381 13.27 23.29 -7.77
C ALA A 381 13.11 24.02 -6.43
N VAL A 382 11.90 24.45 -6.12
CA VAL A 382 11.56 25.15 -4.86
C VAL A 382 10.65 24.33 -3.94
N LEU A 383 10.03 23.29 -4.47
CA LEU A 383 9.15 22.39 -3.71
C LEU A 383 9.13 21.01 -4.35
N LEU A 384 9.20 19.97 -3.51
CA LEU A 384 8.87 18.58 -3.85
C LEU A 384 7.56 18.18 -3.19
N ILE A 385 6.69 17.50 -3.92
CA ILE A 385 5.48 16.88 -3.39
C ILE A 385 5.57 15.38 -3.66
N ASN A 386 5.48 14.57 -2.59
CA ASN A 386 5.34 13.14 -2.70
C ASN A 386 3.87 12.79 -2.84
N ALA A 387 3.45 12.35 -4.03
CA ALA A 387 2.10 11.86 -4.27
C ALA A 387 2.10 10.33 -4.13
N GLU A 388 1.88 9.87 -2.90
CA GLU A 388 1.95 8.45 -2.54
C GLU A 388 0.86 8.11 -1.53
N HIS A 389 0.10 7.05 -1.79
CA HIS A 389 -1.03 6.61 -0.98
C HIS A 389 -2.00 7.76 -0.65
N THR A 390 -2.39 8.53 -1.66
CA THR A 390 -3.13 9.79 -1.48
C THR A 390 -4.61 9.59 -1.15
N ALA A 391 -5.11 8.36 -1.21
CA ALA A 391 -6.45 7.99 -0.79
C ALA A 391 -6.49 6.53 -0.35
N HIS A 392 -7.20 6.26 0.73
CA HIS A 392 -7.49 4.92 1.22
C HIS A 392 -8.66 4.97 2.19
N ALA A 393 -9.60 4.04 2.04
CA ALA A 393 -10.66 3.88 3.02
C ALA A 393 -10.12 3.44 4.38
N LEU A 394 -10.70 3.95 5.44
CA LEU A 394 -10.47 3.38 6.76
C LEU A 394 -11.11 1.99 6.81
N ILE A 395 -10.30 0.99 7.10
CA ILE A 395 -10.72 -0.40 7.22
C ILE A 395 -10.80 -0.76 8.70
N ASP A 396 -11.96 -1.24 9.12
CA ASP A 396 -12.19 -1.75 10.47
C ASP A 396 -12.38 -3.27 10.45
N ARG A 397 -12.05 -3.89 11.58
CA ARG A 397 -12.30 -5.31 11.81
C ARG A 397 -13.57 -5.49 12.64
N PHE A 398 -14.54 -6.25 12.10
CA PHE A 398 -15.74 -6.67 12.81
C PHE A 398 -15.79 -8.20 12.89
N GLY A 399 -15.41 -8.75 14.04
CA GLY A 399 -15.30 -10.19 14.19
C GLY A 399 -14.23 -10.76 13.24
N ASP A 400 -14.67 -11.60 12.32
CA ASP A 400 -13.81 -12.25 11.32
C ASP A 400 -13.86 -11.56 9.95
N ASP A 401 -14.47 -10.37 9.86
CA ASP A 401 -14.58 -9.60 8.62
C ASP A 401 -13.73 -8.33 8.66
N LEU A 402 -13.21 -7.94 7.49
CA LEU A 402 -12.65 -6.63 7.22
C LEU A 402 -13.68 -5.78 6.49
N CYS A 403 -13.94 -4.58 6.99
CA CYS A 403 -14.99 -3.72 6.49
C CYS A 403 -14.48 -2.35 6.10
N SER A 404 -14.86 -1.88 4.92
CA SER A 404 -14.62 -0.50 4.52
C SER A 404 -15.66 0.43 5.15
N THR A 405 -15.21 1.47 5.84
CA THR A 405 -16.10 2.43 6.49
C THR A 405 -16.54 3.57 5.56
N ASN A 406 -16.10 3.62 4.31
CA ASN A 406 -16.24 4.76 3.39
C ASN A 406 -15.63 6.09 3.89
N SER A 407 -14.96 6.06 5.03
CA SER A 407 -14.19 7.19 5.57
C SER A 407 -12.74 7.09 5.11
N THR A 408 -12.05 8.21 5.02
CA THR A 408 -10.61 8.23 4.76
C THR A 408 -9.84 7.89 6.02
N GLY A 409 -8.89 6.96 5.93
CA GLY A 409 -7.94 6.69 7.01
C GLY A 409 -7.04 7.90 7.26
N PRO A 410 -6.53 8.07 8.50
CA PRO A 410 -5.67 9.20 8.83
C PRO A 410 -4.29 9.05 8.19
N PHE A 411 -3.75 10.16 7.72
CA PHE A 411 -2.45 10.23 7.06
C PHE A 411 -1.30 10.48 8.05
N SER A 412 -0.16 9.86 7.80
CA SER A 412 1.13 10.33 8.28
C SER A 412 1.60 11.47 7.39
N TRP A 413 2.35 12.41 7.94
CA TRP A 413 2.79 13.59 7.20
C TRP A 413 4.20 14.01 7.57
N ARG A 414 4.88 14.72 6.65
CA ARG A 414 6.15 15.39 6.90
C ARG A 414 6.27 16.61 6.01
N ILE A 415 6.76 17.71 6.58
CA ILE A 415 7.04 18.92 5.85
C ILE A 415 8.48 19.31 6.15
N ASN A 416 9.35 19.33 5.12
CA ASN A 416 10.67 19.91 5.20
C ASN A 416 10.62 21.33 4.63
N GLY A 417 11.03 22.32 5.40
CA GLY A 417 11.02 23.73 4.97
C GLY A 417 10.81 24.70 6.13
N SER A 418 10.31 25.87 5.81
CA SER A 418 10.07 26.95 6.77
C SER A 418 8.82 26.69 7.62
N ASN A 419 8.72 27.39 8.76
CA ASN A 419 7.48 27.41 9.55
C ASN A 419 6.29 27.99 8.76
N LYS A 420 6.57 28.90 7.80
CA LYS A 420 5.55 29.48 6.93
C LYS A 420 4.97 28.43 5.99
N LEU A 421 5.84 27.62 5.34
CA LEU A 421 5.44 26.51 4.48
C LEU A 421 4.62 25.49 5.30
N ALA A 422 5.11 25.11 6.47
CA ALA A 422 4.41 24.17 7.34
C ALA A 422 3.02 24.70 7.77
N GLY A 423 2.95 25.95 8.17
CA GLY A 423 1.67 26.60 8.55
C GLY A 423 0.66 26.61 7.42
N VAL A 424 1.08 27.03 6.22
CA VAL A 424 0.25 27.05 5.02
C VAL A 424 -0.25 25.64 4.66
N THR A 425 0.65 24.67 4.68
CA THR A 425 0.33 23.28 4.33
C THR A 425 -0.66 22.66 5.30
N LEU A 426 -0.39 22.76 6.61
CA LEU A 426 -1.26 22.17 7.63
C LEU A 426 -2.62 22.83 7.68
N GLN A 427 -2.66 24.17 7.56
CA GLN A 427 -3.94 24.91 7.47
C GLN A 427 -4.75 24.45 6.24
N THR A 428 -4.10 24.25 5.11
CA THR A 428 -4.79 23.79 3.89
C THR A 428 -5.32 22.36 4.06
N PHE A 429 -4.56 21.47 4.70
CA PHE A 429 -5.05 20.12 5.01
C PHE A 429 -6.28 20.16 5.92
N ASP A 430 -6.31 21.05 6.95
CA ASP A 430 -7.48 21.23 7.81
C ASP A 430 -8.68 21.79 7.03
N GLU A 431 -8.43 22.71 6.13
CA GLU A 431 -9.48 23.33 5.31
C GLU A 431 -10.18 22.33 4.39
N PHE A 432 -9.45 21.36 3.85
CA PHE A 432 -10.03 20.28 3.05
C PHE A 432 -10.39 19.02 3.87
N GLY A 433 -10.33 19.09 5.21
CA GLY A 433 -10.76 18.04 6.11
C GLY A 433 -9.91 16.78 6.05
N ILE A 434 -8.62 16.89 5.71
CA ILE A 434 -7.72 15.74 5.60
C ILE A 434 -7.31 15.26 7.00
N PRO A 435 -7.71 14.04 7.42
CA PRO A 435 -7.37 13.50 8.72
C PRO A 435 -5.88 13.18 8.80
N ARG A 436 -5.21 13.63 9.85
CA ARG A 436 -3.79 13.37 10.09
C ARG A 436 -3.59 12.87 11.51
N TRP A 437 -2.62 12.01 11.73
CA TRP A 437 -2.37 11.47 13.05
C TRP A 437 -0.93 11.68 13.53
N ALA A 438 0.08 11.51 12.69
CA ALA A 438 1.46 11.58 13.13
C ALA A 438 2.37 12.25 12.09
N GLU A 439 3.33 13.05 12.57
CA GLU A 439 4.48 13.46 11.78
C GLU A 439 5.49 12.30 11.74
N THR A 440 6.03 12.00 10.57
CA THR A 440 7.09 10.98 10.44
C THR A 440 8.41 11.52 10.96
N GLY A 441 9.17 10.68 11.66
CA GLY A 441 10.46 11.07 12.27
C GLY A 441 11.60 11.31 11.27
N GLY A 442 11.40 10.99 9.98
CA GLY A 442 12.37 11.15 8.90
C GLY A 442 11.70 11.16 7.53
N PRO A 443 12.48 11.31 6.44
CA PRO A 443 11.98 11.21 5.09
C PRO A 443 11.37 9.83 4.85
N VAL A 444 10.20 9.81 4.21
CA VAL A 444 9.48 8.60 3.82
C VAL A 444 8.94 8.75 2.40
N GLY A 445 8.49 7.66 1.83
CA GLY A 445 7.92 7.63 0.49
C GLY A 445 8.96 7.74 -0.62
N GLU A 446 8.50 7.90 -1.85
CA GLU A 446 9.34 7.84 -3.04
C GLU A 446 10.45 8.90 -3.08
N ILE A 447 10.22 10.06 -2.49
CA ILE A 447 11.22 11.15 -2.45
C ILE A 447 12.22 11.04 -1.28
N MET A 448 12.21 9.97 -0.49
CA MET A 448 12.96 9.86 0.77
C MET A 448 14.46 10.17 0.63
N THR A 449 15.07 9.90 -0.52
CA THR A 449 16.49 10.13 -0.77
C THR A 449 16.83 11.59 -1.07
N ILE A 450 15.85 12.39 -1.48
CA ILE A 450 16.01 13.79 -1.90
C ILE A 450 15.14 14.78 -1.13
N ALA A 451 14.26 14.29 -0.25
CA ALA A 451 13.28 15.11 0.47
C ALA A 451 13.89 16.22 1.34
N ASP A 452 15.12 16.05 1.82
CA ASP A 452 15.81 17.03 2.68
C ASP A 452 16.67 18.02 1.91
N LEU A 453 16.80 17.87 0.57
CA LEU A 453 17.64 18.73 -0.26
C LEU A 453 16.93 20.03 -0.66
N VAL A 454 15.61 20.01 -0.77
CA VAL A 454 14.75 21.17 -1.05
C VAL A 454 13.52 21.10 -0.15
N PRO A 455 12.73 22.19 -0.01
CA PRO A 455 11.42 22.13 0.65
C PRO A 455 10.59 20.99 0.10
N SER A 456 9.97 20.21 0.99
CA SER A 456 9.18 19.05 0.56
C SER A 456 7.96 18.80 1.44
N ILE A 457 6.93 18.21 0.84
CA ILE A 457 5.69 17.81 1.50
C ILE A 457 5.43 16.34 1.21
N VAL A 458 5.22 15.57 2.26
CA VAL A 458 4.78 14.19 2.23
C VAL A 458 3.48 14.08 3.01
N LEU A 459 2.49 13.47 2.42
CA LEU A 459 1.25 13.07 3.05
C LEU A 459 0.93 11.68 2.51
N MET A 460 1.00 10.64 3.34
CA MET A 460 0.75 9.26 2.89
C MET A 460 0.02 8.46 3.96
N HIS A 461 -0.81 7.55 3.51
CA HIS A 461 -1.54 6.62 4.35
C HIS A 461 -1.02 5.20 4.13
N ALA A 462 -0.53 4.56 5.18
CA ALA A 462 -0.20 3.14 5.16
C ALA A 462 -1.36 2.36 5.79
N GLY A 463 -2.30 1.91 4.95
CA GLY A 463 -3.47 1.17 5.40
C GLY A 463 -3.18 -0.30 5.72
N VAL A 464 -4.10 -0.94 6.43
CA VAL A 464 -3.98 -2.36 6.81
C VAL A 464 -3.97 -3.30 5.60
N LEU A 465 -4.51 -2.87 4.46
CA LEU A 465 -4.56 -3.66 3.22
C LEU A 465 -3.32 -3.50 2.32
N LEU A 466 -2.35 -2.67 2.71
CA LEU A 466 -1.18 -2.37 1.91
C LEU A 466 -0.48 -3.67 1.45
N HIS A 467 -0.21 -3.79 0.15
CA HIS A 467 0.40 -4.96 -0.49
C HIS A 467 -0.42 -6.26 -0.36
N THR A 468 -1.74 -6.18 -0.20
CA THR A 468 -2.60 -7.36 -0.27
C THR A 468 -3.36 -7.45 -1.58
N ASN A 469 -3.79 -8.66 -1.94
CA ASN A 469 -4.60 -8.89 -3.13
C ASN A 469 -6.01 -8.28 -3.07
N ILE A 470 -6.41 -7.74 -1.91
CA ILE A 470 -7.68 -7.02 -1.72
C ILE A 470 -7.51 -5.51 -1.59
N GLU A 471 -6.32 -4.99 -1.81
CA GLU A 471 -6.07 -3.56 -1.99
C GLU A 471 -6.54 -3.10 -3.38
N THR A 472 -7.85 -3.15 -3.57
CA THR A 472 -8.51 -2.91 -4.85
C THR A 472 -9.10 -1.50 -4.93
N THR A 473 -9.66 -1.15 -6.09
CA THR A 473 -10.24 0.18 -6.32
C THR A 473 -11.44 0.49 -5.42
N GLU A 474 -12.09 -0.51 -4.86
CA GLU A 474 -13.16 -0.36 -3.88
C GLU A 474 -12.67 0.27 -2.57
N ALA A 475 -11.40 0.06 -2.22
CA ALA A 475 -10.78 0.67 -1.05
C ALA A 475 -10.37 2.14 -1.25
N ILE A 476 -10.66 2.73 -2.42
CA ILE A 476 -10.27 4.10 -2.76
C ILE A 476 -11.49 5.01 -2.89
N PRO A 477 -11.83 5.79 -1.86
CA PRO A 477 -12.93 6.76 -1.94
C PRO A 477 -12.59 7.90 -2.91
N ALA A 478 -13.43 8.14 -3.90
CA ALA A 478 -13.29 9.26 -4.85
C ALA A 478 -13.21 10.61 -4.14
N ALA A 479 -13.94 10.76 -3.06
CA ALA A 479 -13.93 11.93 -2.22
C ALA A 479 -12.57 12.21 -1.57
N SER A 480 -11.90 11.15 -1.10
CA SER A 480 -10.55 11.25 -0.52
C SER A 480 -9.53 11.69 -1.57
N LEU A 481 -9.56 11.09 -2.77
CA LEU A 481 -8.72 11.50 -3.90
C LEU A 481 -8.91 13.01 -4.19
N ALA A 482 -10.16 13.45 -4.30
CA ALA A 482 -10.48 14.85 -4.57
C ALA A 482 -9.97 15.78 -3.47
N ALA A 483 -10.20 15.45 -2.19
CA ALA A 483 -9.81 16.30 -1.07
C ALA A 483 -8.29 16.50 -1.00
N THR A 484 -7.53 15.42 -1.09
CA THR A 484 -6.06 15.46 -1.04
C THR A 484 -5.48 16.23 -2.23
N THR A 485 -6.01 15.99 -3.43
CA THR A 485 -5.53 16.65 -4.66
C THR A 485 -5.87 18.14 -4.67
N ARG A 486 -7.07 18.53 -4.21
CA ARG A 486 -7.47 19.92 -4.03
C ARG A 486 -6.57 20.65 -3.04
N ALA A 487 -6.24 19.99 -1.93
CA ALA A 487 -5.31 20.55 -0.96
C ALA A 487 -3.93 20.79 -1.59
N TYR A 488 -3.39 19.83 -2.33
CA TYR A 488 -2.13 20.01 -3.04
C TYR A 488 -2.19 21.13 -4.09
N ALA A 489 -3.27 21.21 -4.88
CA ALA A 489 -3.44 22.29 -5.84
C ALA A 489 -3.40 23.66 -5.16
N LYS A 490 -4.12 23.83 -4.04
CA LYS A 490 -4.12 25.07 -3.27
C LYS A 490 -2.76 25.37 -2.65
N ILE A 491 -2.06 24.38 -2.12
CA ILE A 491 -0.69 24.54 -1.59
C ILE A 491 0.25 25.03 -2.70
N ILE A 492 0.19 24.45 -3.88
CA ILE A 492 1.01 24.87 -5.03
C ILE A 492 0.72 26.33 -5.40
N GLU A 493 -0.56 26.74 -5.45
CA GLU A 493 -0.92 28.12 -5.74
C GLU A 493 -0.44 29.10 -4.65
N GLN A 494 -0.53 28.73 -3.38
CA GLN A 494 -0.02 29.53 -2.27
C GLN A 494 1.52 29.64 -2.32
N VAL A 495 2.20 28.53 -2.60
CA VAL A 495 3.66 28.50 -2.77
C VAL A 495 4.08 29.38 -3.95
N ASN A 496 3.31 29.46 -5.03
CA ASN A 496 3.55 30.35 -6.17
C ASN A 496 3.65 31.85 -5.77
N SER A 497 3.18 32.23 -4.60
CA SER A 497 3.31 33.60 -4.08
C SER A 497 4.44 33.77 -3.06
N MET A 498 5.17 32.69 -2.72
CA MET A 498 6.25 32.68 -1.73
C MET A 498 7.63 32.71 -2.44
N SER A 499 8.56 33.46 -1.90
CA SER A 499 9.96 33.43 -2.33
C SER A 499 10.65 32.16 -1.80
N LEU A 500 11.77 31.76 -2.42
CA LEU A 500 12.59 30.64 -1.93
C LEU A 500 13.02 30.85 -0.48
N LEU A 501 13.36 32.08 -0.09
CA LEU A 501 13.70 32.41 1.29
C LEU A 501 12.54 32.12 2.27
N GLU A 502 11.30 32.48 1.89
CA GLU A 502 10.11 32.20 2.69
C GLU A 502 9.78 30.70 2.77
N LEU A 503 10.21 29.89 1.81
CA LEU A 503 10.05 28.44 1.82
C LEU A 503 11.11 27.72 2.67
N THR A 504 12.33 28.30 2.79
CA THR A 504 13.46 27.63 3.42
C THR A 504 13.83 28.17 4.80
N GLN A 505 13.50 29.43 5.09
CA GLN A 505 13.95 30.07 6.34
C GLN A 505 13.27 29.44 7.57
N ARG A 506 14.05 28.68 8.34
CA ARG A 506 13.62 28.22 9.68
C ARG A 506 13.87 29.34 10.69
N ASN A 507 12.84 29.73 11.45
CA ASN A 507 13.08 30.60 12.61
C ASN A 507 14.01 29.86 13.57
N LYS A 508 15.16 30.47 13.87
CA LYS A 508 16.01 29.97 14.94
C LYS A 508 15.19 29.97 16.23
N LYS A 509 14.95 28.80 16.81
CA LYS A 509 14.40 28.67 18.15
C LYS A 509 15.37 29.23 19.18
#